data_4fd2cda672cf393a6419e6c526d40a6f
#
_entry.id   4fd2cda672cf393a6419e6c526d40a6f
#
_cell.length_a   1.000
_cell.length_b   1.000
_cell.length_c   1.000
_cell.angle_alpha   90.00
_cell.angle_beta   90.00
_cell.angle_gamma   90.00
#
_symmetry.space_group_name_H-M   'P 1'
#
loop_
_entity.id
_entity.type
_entity.pdbx_description
1 polymer ?
#
loop_
_entity_poly.entity_id
_entity_poly.type
_entity_poly.pdbx_seq_one_letter_code
_entity_poly.pdbx_strand_id
1 'polypeptide(L)'
;MFRFLSYLFALLWVSLLTAAVVQSHRTPKWASSMAIKAGESPGAPPALFERLEQGLYKRNAPVVITQAELNRYLTNHLQANDVGPLAEYLKMAHFDIQCLDKGFDVRYAWRAQNGHLAAATMHFEVRREANQFLIEPVSGSYGRLPVPRGVMAPLLPALKSLAAAIKPELDLAFQMNQLKFEPGRIVLDPRVEAGR
;
A
#
# COMPACT_ATOMS: atom_id res chain seq x y z
N MET A 1 41.56 24.29 -15.26
CA MET A 1 41.15 22.88 -15.00
C MET A 1 39.99 22.78 -14.01
N PHE A 2 40.00 23.42 -12.85
CA PHE A 2 38.90 23.41 -11.85
C PHE A 2 37.58 23.90 -12.40
N ARG A 3 37.51 24.98 -13.18
CA ARG A 3 36.26 25.50 -13.75
C ARG A 3 35.58 24.51 -14.71
N PHE A 4 36.33 23.80 -15.52
CA PHE A 4 35.81 22.79 -16.43
C PHE A 4 35.18 21.61 -15.65
N LEU A 5 35.83 21.17 -14.57
CA LEU A 5 35.34 20.11 -13.72
C LEU A 5 34.01 20.49 -13.02
N SER A 6 33.91 21.77 -12.58
CA SER A 6 32.65 22.25 -11.94
C SER A 6 31.48 22.33 -12.94
N TYR A 7 31.71 22.71 -14.19
CA TYR A 7 30.70 22.70 -15.22
C TYR A 7 30.22 21.27 -15.57
N LEU A 8 31.17 20.34 -15.65
CA LEU A 8 30.90 18.94 -15.92
C LEU A 8 30.05 18.31 -14.77
N PHE A 9 30.39 18.63 -13.54
CA PHE A 9 29.65 18.22 -12.34
C PHE A 9 28.27 18.83 -12.31
N ALA A 10 28.08 20.12 -12.61
CA ALA A 10 26.80 20.78 -12.68
C ALA A 10 25.91 20.17 -13.77
N LEU A 11 26.46 19.89 -14.94
CA LEU A 11 25.75 19.26 -16.05
C LEU A 11 25.28 17.85 -15.70
N LEU A 12 26.12 17.09 -15.00
CA LEU A 12 25.76 15.75 -14.50
C LEU A 12 24.61 15.82 -13.49
N TRP A 13 24.64 16.77 -12.55
CA TRP A 13 23.54 16.97 -11.60
C TRP A 13 22.23 17.38 -12.27
N VAL A 14 22.29 18.30 -13.23
CA VAL A 14 21.10 18.70 -13.99
C VAL A 14 20.52 17.52 -14.76
N SER A 15 21.36 16.72 -15.41
CA SER A 15 20.93 15.51 -16.12
C SER A 15 20.28 14.49 -15.18
N LEU A 16 20.88 14.27 -14.00
CA LEU A 16 20.34 13.36 -12.98
C LEU A 16 18.98 13.84 -12.46
N LEU A 17 18.85 15.12 -12.14
CA LEU A 17 17.59 15.72 -11.69
C LEU A 17 16.52 15.64 -12.79
N THR A 18 16.86 15.93 -14.03
CA THR A 18 15.94 15.81 -15.17
C THR A 18 15.49 14.36 -15.35
N ALA A 19 16.41 13.40 -15.28
CA ALA A 19 16.06 11.98 -15.36
C ALA A 19 15.15 11.56 -14.20
N ALA A 20 15.40 12.02 -12.97
CA ALA A 20 14.56 11.75 -11.80
C ALA A 20 13.14 12.30 -12.00
N VAL A 21 13.00 13.55 -12.45
CA VAL A 21 11.70 14.17 -12.74
C VAL A 21 10.97 13.37 -13.83
N VAL A 22 11.62 13.01 -14.93
CA VAL A 22 11.02 12.20 -15.99
C VAL A 22 10.56 10.85 -15.47
N GLN A 23 11.36 10.18 -14.65
CA GLN A 23 11.01 8.87 -14.08
C GLN A 23 9.84 8.97 -13.09
N SER A 24 9.77 10.02 -12.28
CA SER A 24 8.65 10.23 -11.33
C SER A 24 7.32 10.47 -12.05
N HIS A 25 7.33 11.06 -13.24
CA HIS A 25 6.13 11.29 -14.05
C HIS A 25 5.73 10.10 -14.92
N ARG A 26 6.61 9.12 -15.13
CA ARG A 26 6.27 7.91 -15.89
C ARG A 26 5.34 7.01 -15.08
N THR A 27 4.17 6.72 -15.62
CA THR A 27 3.23 5.77 -15.01
C THR A 27 3.85 4.38 -14.96
N PRO A 28 3.81 3.70 -13.81
CA PRO A 28 4.26 2.32 -13.70
C PRO A 28 3.30 1.39 -14.47
N LYS A 29 3.80 0.24 -14.90
CA LYS A 29 3.02 -0.72 -15.72
C LYS A 29 1.73 -1.16 -15.03
N TRP A 30 1.75 -1.33 -13.71
CA TRP A 30 0.58 -1.73 -12.94
C TRP A 30 -0.54 -0.66 -12.99
N ALA A 31 -0.21 0.63 -12.94
CA ALA A 31 -1.22 1.70 -12.99
C ALA A 31 -1.89 1.82 -14.36
N SER A 32 -1.15 1.56 -15.45
CA SER A 32 -1.74 1.56 -16.79
C SER A 32 -2.65 0.35 -17.05
N SER A 33 -2.32 -0.82 -16.48
CA SER A 33 -3.17 -2.01 -16.62
C SER A 33 -4.46 -1.95 -15.81
N MET A 34 -4.47 -1.18 -14.72
CA MET A 34 -5.64 -1.04 -13.84
C MET A 34 -6.62 0.03 -14.30
N ALA A 35 -6.17 1.04 -15.02
CA ALA A 35 -7.07 2.02 -15.66
C ALA A 35 -8.08 1.36 -16.61
N ILE A 36 -7.75 0.18 -17.14
CA ILE A 36 -8.62 -0.62 -18.00
C ILE A 36 -9.70 -1.36 -17.21
N LYS A 37 -9.44 -1.69 -15.93
CA LYS A 37 -10.37 -2.44 -15.06
C LYS A 37 -11.35 -1.57 -14.25
N ALA A 38 -11.15 -0.27 -14.25
CA ALA A 38 -11.98 0.69 -13.50
C ALA A 38 -13.46 0.78 -13.94
N GLY A 39 -13.86 0.02 -14.96
CA GLY A 39 -15.25 -0.08 -15.42
C GLY A 39 -16.05 -1.25 -14.85
N GLU A 40 -15.41 -2.17 -14.12
CA GLU A 40 -16.12 -3.27 -13.45
C GLU A 40 -16.60 -2.79 -12.09
N SER A 41 -17.92 -2.77 -11.90
CA SER A 41 -18.49 -2.51 -10.57
C SER A 41 -17.94 -3.51 -9.56
N PRO A 42 -17.39 -3.07 -8.44
CA PRO A 42 -16.95 -3.98 -7.40
C PRO A 42 -18.17 -4.77 -6.93
N GLY A 43 -18.11 -6.10 -7.01
CA GLY A 43 -19.17 -6.96 -6.45
C GLY A 43 -19.36 -6.69 -4.96
N ALA A 44 -20.39 -7.31 -4.35
CA ALA A 44 -20.66 -7.15 -2.92
C ALA A 44 -19.40 -7.24 -2.07
N PRO A 45 -19.21 -6.35 -1.08
CA PRO A 45 -18.04 -6.38 -0.21
C PRO A 45 -17.98 -7.73 0.52
N PRO A 46 -16.82 -8.38 0.60
CA PRO A 46 -16.70 -9.60 1.39
C PRO A 46 -16.95 -9.27 2.88
N ALA A 47 -17.60 -10.17 3.58
CA ALA A 47 -17.82 -10.10 5.03
C ALA A 47 -16.51 -10.37 5.79
N LEU A 48 -15.53 -9.45 5.65
CA LEU A 48 -14.18 -9.62 6.16
C LEU A 48 -14.17 -9.55 7.68
N PHE A 49 -14.88 -8.58 8.24
CA PHE A 49 -14.98 -8.38 9.68
C PHE A 49 -15.54 -9.61 10.39
N GLU A 50 -16.68 -10.13 9.92
CA GLU A 50 -17.35 -11.32 10.51
C GLU A 50 -16.45 -12.56 10.40
N ARG A 51 -15.71 -12.71 9.31
CA ARG A 51 -14.78 -13.84 9.13
C ARG A 51 -13.60 -13.76 10.12
N LEU A 52 -13.06 -12.56 10.35
CA LEU A 52 -12.01 -12.34 11.34
C LEU A 52 -12.50 -12.60 12.75
N GLU A 53 -13.68 -12.06 13.10
CA GLU A 53 -14.30 -12.25 14.40
C GLU A 53 -14.60 -13.73 14.66
N GLN A 54 -15.21 -14.44 13.71
CA GLN A 54 -15.48 -15.87 13.83
C GLN A 54 -14.18 -16.69 13.96
N GLY A 55 -13.15 -16.35 13.19
CA GLY A 55 -11.84 -17.00 13.26
C GLY A 55 -11.22 -16.84 14.64
N LEU A 56 -11.24 -15.62 15.18
CA LEU A 56 -10.72 -15.32 16.51
C LEU A 56 -11.49 -16.02 17.62
N TYR A 57 -12.84 -16.09 17.50
CA TYR A 57 -13.71 -16.74 18.49
C TYR A 57 -13.54 -18.28 18.47
N LYS A 58 -13.62 -18.88 17.28
CA LYS A 58 -13.58 -20.36 17.15
C LYS A 58 -12.19 -20.95 17.37
N ARG A 59 -11.13 -20.23 17.04
CA ARG A 59 -9.71 -20.62 17.17
C ARG A 59 -9.34 -22.00 16.62
N ASN A 60 -10.10 -22.51 15.67
CA ASN A 60 -9.96 -23.89 15.17
C ASN A 60 -9.17 -23.99 13.86
N ALA A 61 -9.12 -22.91 13.09
CA ALA A 61 -8.49 -22.89 11.78
C ALA A 61 -7.93 -21.50 11.46
N PRO A 62 -6.90 -21.41 10.61
CA PRO A 62 -6.42 -20.14 10.11
C PRO A 62 -7.46 -19.47 9.20
N VAL A 63 -7.53 -18.15 9.27
CA VAL A 63 -8.32 -17.31 8.35
C VAL A 63 -7.43 -16.92 7.19
N VAL A 64 -7.80 -17.32 5.99
CA VAL A 64 -7.07 -16.95 4.77
C VAL A 64 -7.84 -15.87 4.04
N ILE A 65 -7.19 -14.74 3.76
CA ILE A 65 -7.72 -13.62 3.02
C ILE A 65 -6.92 -13.50 1.73
N THR A 66 -7.59 -13.64 0.60
CA THR A 66 -6.93 -13.44 -0.69
C THR A 66 -6.73 -11.95 -0.98
N GLN A 67 -5.68 -11.63 -1.74
CA GLN A 67 -5.41 -10.25 -2.17
C GLN A 67 -6.63 -9.63 -2.90
N ALA A 68 -7.34 -10.43 -3.69
CA ALA A 68 -8.52 -9.97 -4.41
C ALA A 68 -9.68 -9.59 -3.46
N GLU A 69 -9.92 -10.39 -2.41
CA GLU A 69 -10.92 -10.09 -1.37
C GLU A 69 -10.54 -8.82 -0.61
N LEU A 70 -9.28 -8.71 -0.19
CA LEU A 70 -8.76 -7.54 0.51
C LEU A 70 -8.93 -6.26 -0.32
N ASN A 71 -8.51 -6.29 -1.57
CA ASN A 71 -8.61 -5.13 -2.45
C ASN A 71 -10.05 -4.73 -2.75
N ARG A 72 -10.95 -5.70 -2.92
CA ARG A 72 -12.39 -5.43 -3.06
C ARG A 72 -12.96 -4.77 -1.81
N TYR A 73 -12.62 -5.29 -0.64
CA TYR A 73 -13.07 -4.73 0.64
C TYR A 73 -12.61 -3.28 0.81
N LEU A 74 -11.31 -3.04 0.59
CA LEU A 74 -10.72 -1.71 0.73
C LEU A 74 -11.28 -0.72 -0.30
N THR A 75 -11.47 -1.13 -1.54
CA THR A 75 -12.05 -0.27 -2.59
C THR A 75 -13.47 0.18 -2.20
N ASN A 76 -14.30 -0.73 -1.72
CA ASN A 76 -15.66 -0.39 -1.27
C ASN A 76 -15.64 0.55 -0.04
N HIS A 77 -14.72 0.33 0.89
CA HIS A 77 -14.59 1.16 2.10
C HIS A 77 -14.07 2.57 1.78
N LEU A 78 -13.13 2.67 0.84
CA LEU A 78 -12.54 3.95 0.41
C LEU A 78 -13.48 4.78 -0.46
N GLN A 79 -14.32 4.15 -1.29
CA GLN A 79 -15.33 4.86 -2.07
C GLN A 79 -16.42 5.48 -1.20
N ALA A 80 -16.69 4.87 -0.03
CA ALA A 80 -17.67 5.37 0.93
C ALA A 80 -17.16 6.56 1.76
N ASN A 81 -15.83 6.72 1.87
CA ASN A 81 -15.21 7.74 2.70
C ASN A 81 -14.22 8.54 1.86
N ASP A 82 -14.49 9.84 1.64
CA ASP A 82 -13.49 10.77 1.07
C ASP A 82 -12.32 10.90 2.07
N VAL A 83 -11.24 10.17 1.80
CA VAL A 83 -10.17 9.96 2.78
C VAL A 83 -9.02 10.96 2.55
N GLY A 84 -8.94 11.98 3.40
CA GLY A 84 -7.75 12.75 3.65
C GLY A 84 -7.76 14.20 3.17
N PRO A 85 -6.85 15.03 3.67
CA PRO A 85 -6.76 16.46 3.39
C PRO A 85 -6.42 16.81 1.93
N LEU A 86 -6.02 15.83 1.14
CA LEU A 86 -5.70 16.00 -0.29
C LEU A 86 -6.88 15.61 -1.21
N ALA A 87 -8.00 15.12 -0.67
CA ALA A 87 -9.17 14.71 -1.46
C ALA A 87 -9.72 15.83 -2.34
N GLU A 88 -9.57 17.08 -1.91
CA GLU A 88 -9.99 18.27 -2.66
C GLU A 88 -9.17 18.50 -3.95
N TYR A 89 -7.88 18.16 -3.93
CA TYR A 89 -6.95 18.42 -5.04
C TYR A 89 -6.63 17.16 -5.87
N LEU A 90 -6.75 15.98 -5.28
CA LEU A 90 -6.33 14.72 -5.86
C LEU A 90 -7.49 13.72 -5.78
N LYS A 91 -8.14 13.48 -6.90
CA LYS A 91 -9.11 12.39 -6.97
C LYS A 91 -8.37 11.06 -7.00
N MET A 92 -8.59 10.24 -5.99
CA MET A 92 -8.06 8.88 -5.97
C MET A 92 -8.64 8.10 -7.15
N ALA A 93 -7.77 7.70 -8.08
CA ALA A 93 -8.15 6.95 -9.26
C ALA A 93 -8.10 5.44 -8.98
N HIS A 94 -7.18 5.01 -8.14
CA HIS A 94 -7.00 3.61 -7.81
C HIS A 94 -6.21 3.43 -6.52
N PHE A 95 -6.57 2.38 -5.76
CA PHE A 95 -5.87 1.89 -4.60
C PHE A 95 -5.81 0.37 -4.66
N ASP A 96 -4.65 -0.21 -4.37
CA ASP A 96 -4.42 -1.65 -4.40
C ASP A 96 -3.36 -2.06 -3.38
N ILE A 97 -3.56 -3.20 -2.75
CA ILE A 97 -2.55 -3.86 -1.92
C ILE A 97 -2.08 -5.10 -2.64
N GLN A 98 -0.76 -5.22 -2.79
CA GLN A 98 -0.12 -6.44 -3.27
C GLN A 98 0.55 -7.16 -2.11
N CYS A 99 0.10 -8.38 -1.80
CA CYS A 99 0.72 -9.22 -0.79
C CYS A 99 2.01 -9.84 -1.32
N LEU A 100 3.08 -9.73 -0.55
CA LEU A 100 4.42 -10.25 -0.82
C LEU A 100 4.81 -11.27 0.26
N ASP A 101 6.01 -11.85 0.16
CA ASP A 101 6.46 -12.93 1.05
C ASP A 101 6.71 -12.49 2.52
N LYS A 102 7.02 -11.20 2.75
CA LYS A 102 7.33 -10.68 4.11
C LYS A 102 6.60 -9.41 4.46
N GLY A 103 5.59 -9.03 3.67
CA GLY A 103 4.89 -7.78 3.82
C GLY A 103 3.97 -7.49 2.66
N PHE A 104 3.78 -6.23 2.36
CA PHE A 104 2.87 -5.82 1.30
C PHE A 104 3.29 -4.50 0.66
N ASP A 105 2.93 -4.34 -0.59
CA ASP A 105 2.99 -3.06 -1.30
C ASP A 105 1.63 -2.39 -1.26
N VAL A 106 1.62 -1.12 -0.89
CA VAL A 106 0.45 -0.24 -1.07
C VAL A 106 0.68 0.58 -2.32
N ARG A 107 -0.22 0.48 -3.26
CA ARG A 107 -0.17 1.14 -4.55
C ARG A 107 -1.28 2.16 -4.67
N TYR A 108 -0.91 3.37 -5.00
CA TYR A 108 -1.84 4.48 -5.21
C TYR A 108 -1.73 4.99 -6.63
N ALA A 109 -2.86 5.30 -7.23
CA ALA A 109 -2.90 6.16 -8.39
C ALA A 109 -3.92 7.27 -8.14
N TRP A 110 -3.56 8.50 -8.50
CA TRP A 110 -4.43 9.65 -8.40
C TRP A 110 -4.40 10.44 -9.70
N ARG A 111 -5.49 11.10 -9.97
CA ARG A 111 -5.63 11.97 -11.12
C ARG A 111 -5.57 13.41 -10.67
N ALA A 112 -4.57 14.15 -11.17
CA ALA A 112 -4.45 15.57 -10.95
C ALA A 112 -5.50 16.35 -11.78
N GLN A 113 -5.77 17.59 -11.42
CA GLN A 113 -6.75 18.46 -12.12
C GLN A 113 -6.47 18.61 -13.61
N ASN A 114 -5.21 18.54 -14.03
CA ASN A 114 -4.80 18.57 -15.44
C ASN A 114 -5.00 17.22 -16.18
N GLY A 115 -5.62 16.23 -15.54
CA GLY A 115 -5.86 14.89 -16.10
C GLY A 115 -4.66 13.93 -16.02
N HIS A 116 -3.50 14.40 -15.56
CA HIS A 116 -2.32 13.56 -15.43
C HIS A 116 -2.52 12.48 -14.36
N LEU A 117 -2.18 11.24 -14.69
CA LEU A 117 -2.20 10.11 -13.74
C LEU A 117 -0.84 10.01 -13.07
N ALA A 118 -0.80 10.32 -11.80
CA ALA A 118 0.36 10.07 -10.96
C ALA A 118 0.15 8.78 -10.14
N ALA A 119 1.24 8.10 -9.82
CA ALA A 119 1.19 6.86 -9.08
C ALA A 119 2.36 6.77 -8.10
N ALA A 120 2.10 6.14 -6.96
CA ALA A 120 3.13 5.81 -5.98
C ALA A 120 2.94 4.38 -5.47
N THR A 121 4.05 3.75 -5.11
CA THR A 121 4.06 2.47 -4.41
C THR A 121 4.83 2.64 -3.12
N MET A 122 4.34 2.08 -2.03
CA MET A 122 5.03 2.05 -0.75
C MET A 122 5.12 0.61 -0.27
N HIS A 123 6.33 0.16 -0.02
CA HIS A 123 6.62 -1.17 0.50
C HIS A 123 6.65 -1.17 2.02
N PHE A 124 5.89 -2.07 2.62
CA PHE A 124 5.82 -2.29 4.06
C PHE A 124 6.31 -3.68 4.41
N GLU A 125 7.16 -3.76 5.42
CA GLU A 125 7.46 -5.01 6.10
C GLU A 125 6.64 -5.13 7.37
N VAL A 126 6.20 -6.35 7.66
CA VAL A 126 5.48 -6.68 8.89
C VAL A 126 6.35 -7.59 9.72
N ARG A 127 6.66 -7.16 10.94
CA ARG A 127 7.45 -7.91 11.90
C ARG A 127 6.66 -8.11 13.17
N ARG A 128 6.89 -9.21 13.85
CA ARG A 128 6.36 -9.43 15.18
C ARG A 128 7.43 -9.06 16.21
N GLU A 129 7.12 -8.11 17.07
CA GLU A 129 7.95 -7.75 18.22
C GLU A 129 7.17 -8.02 19.50
N ALA A 130 7.66 -8.97 20.31
CA ALA A 130 7.00 -9.45 21.51
C ALA A 130 5.54 -9.88 21.23
N ASN A 131 4.56 -9.07 21.65
CA ASN A 131 3.12 -9.34 21.48
C ASN A 131 2.42 -8.40 20.48
N GLN A 132 3.18 -7.62 19.69
CA GLN A 132 2.63 -6.66 18.75
C GLN A 132 3.17 -6.90 17.35
N PHE A 133 2.36 -6.56 16.34
CA PHE A 133 2.82 -6.50 14.96
C PHE A 133 3.26 -5.08 14.65
N LEU A 134 4.50 -4.95 14.20
CA LEU A 134 5.07 -3.69 13.75
C LEU A 134 5.00 -3.63 12.23
N ILE A 135 4.38 -2.59 11.71
CA ILE A 135 4.29 -2.32 10.27
C ILE A 135 5.21 -1.14 9.96
N GLU A 136 6.27 -1.38 9.21
CA GLU A 136 7.25 -0.36 8.87
C GLU A 136 7.35 -0.12 7.37
N PRO A 137 7.30 1.15 6.92
CA PRO A 137 7.62 1.48 5.55
C PRO A 137 9.13 1.32 5.33
N VAL A 138 9.52 0.53 4.35
CA VAL A 138 10.93 0.24 4.04
C VAL A 138 11.41 1.04 2.85
N SER A 139 10.62 1.07 1.79
CA SER A 139 10.98 1.72 0.53
C SER A 139 9.72 2.12 -0.25
N GLY A 140 9.89 2.77 -1.37
CA GLY A 140 8.79 3.07 -2.26
C GLY A 140 9.21 3.61 -3.60
N SER A 141 8.25 4.07 -4.39
CA SER A 141 8.49 4.73 -5.66
C SER A 141 7.43 5.79 -5.95
N TYR A 142 7.84 6.86 -6.61
CA TYR A 142 6.94 7.79 -7.30
C TYR A 142 7.05 7.53 -8.80
N GLY A 143 5.95 7.15 -9.44
CA GLY A 143 5.98 6.66 -10.80
C GLY A 143 6.93 5.46 -10.92
N ARG A 144 7.99 5.62 -11.71
CA ARG A 144 9.07 4.62 -11.85
C ARG A 144 10.34 4.97 -11.08
N LEU A 145 10.36 6.09 -10.38
CA LEU A 145 11.51 6.52 -9.59
C LEU A 145 11.50 5.84 -8.22
N PRO A 146 12.43 4.93 -7.91
CA PRO A 146 12.55 4.39 -6.57
C PRO A 146 13.03 5.49 -5.62
N VAL A 147 12.43 5.56 -4.44
CA VAL A 147 12.76 6.56 -3.43
C VAL A 147 12.97 5.92 -2.06
N PRO A 148 13.88 6.45 -1.24
CA PRO A 148 14.10 5.97 0.11
C PRO A 148 12.92 6.33 1.03
N ARG A 149 12.81 5.62 2.16
CA ARG A 149 11.76 5.78 3.18
C ARG A 149 11.43 7.25 3.53
N GLY A 150 12.45 8.09 3.71
CA GLY A 150 12.26 9.50 4.13
C GLY A 150 11.46 10.33 3.13
N VAL A 151 11.60 10.06 1.85
CA VAL A 151 10.88 10.77 0.77
C VAL A 151 9.41 10.37 0.70
N MET A 152 9.02 9.22 1.28
CA MET A 152 7.65 8.74 1.32
C MET A 152 6.84 9.34 2.49
N ALA A 153 7.49 10.06 3.40
CA ALA A 153 6.85 10.66 4.58
C ALA A 153 5.58 11.48 4.28
N PRO A 154 5.47 12.26 3.19
CA PRO A 154 4.26 12.99 2.84
C PRO A 154 3.03 12.11 2.55
N LEU A 155 3.20 10.84 2.19
CA LEU A 155 2.11 9.90 1.94
C LEU A 155 1.60 9.21 3.22
N LEU A 156 2.37 9.22 4.30
CA LEU A 156 2.02 8.56 5.57
C LEU A 156 0.70 9.06 6.19
N PRO A 157 0.36 10.38 6.18
CA PRO A 157 -0.91 10.85 6.71
C PRO A 157 -2.13 10.22 5.99
N ALA A 158 -2.08 10.10 4.65
CA ALA A 158 -3.15 9.46 3.88
C ALA A 158 -3.29 7.98 4.25
N LEU A 159 -2.18 7.27 4.45
CA LEU A 159 -2.18 5.88 4.92
C LEU A 159 -2.71 5.73 6.33
N LYS A 160 -2.39 6.66 7.23
CA LYS A 160 -2.94 6.67 8.60
C LYS A 160 -4.45 6.86 8.59
N SER A 161 -4.98 7.73 7.75
CA SER A 161 -6.43 7.93 7.58
C SER A 161 -7.10 6.65 7.08
N LEU A 162 -6.50 5.97 6.10
CA LEU A 162 -6.96 4.67 5.61
C LEU A 162 -6.93 3.60 6.72
N ALA A 163 -5.83 3.49 7.45
CA ALA A 163 -5.71 2.55 8.56
C ALA A 163 -6.74 2.85 9.67
N ALA A 164 -7.06 4.12 9.90
CA ALA A 164 -8.10 4.52 10.84
C ALA A 164 -9.51 4.08 10.37
N ALA A 165 -9.77 4.12 9.07
CA ALA A 165 -11.06 3.70 8.49
C ALA A 165 -11.31 2.19 8.61
N ILE A 166 -10.24 1.37 8.63
CA ILE A 166 -10.31 -0.11 8.77
C ILE A 166 -9.75 -0.56 10.14
N LYS A 167 -9.75 0.35 11.12
CA LYS A 167 -9.21 0.05 12.46
C LYS A 167 -9.83 -1.18 13.11
N PRO A 168 -11.17 -1.40 13.08
CA PRO A 168 -11.76 -2.59 13.69
C PRO A 168 -11.19 -3.89 13.14
N GLU A 169 -11.01 -3.99 11.82
CA GLU A 169 -10.45 -5.18 11.16
C GLU A 169 -8.97 -5.37 11.51
N LEU A 170 -8.21 -4.27 11.57
CA LEU A 170 -6.81 -4.31 11.98
C LEU A 170 -6.68 -4.75 13.44
N ASP A 171 -7.53 -4.24 14.34
CA ASP A 171 -7.53 -4.63 15.75
C ASP A 171 -7.82 -6.13 15.93
N LEU A 172 -8.74 -6.71 15.14
CA LEU A 172 -8.99 -8.15 15.12
C LEU A 172 -7.82 -8.94 14.52
N ALA A 173 -7.26 -8.47 13.41
CA ALA A 173 -6.11 -9.12 12.78
C ALA A 173 -4.88 -9.15 13.71
N PHE A 174 -4.66 -8.07 14.48
CA PHE A 174 -3.54 -7.98 15.42
C PHE A 174 -3.73 -8.82 16.70
N GLN A 175 -4.95 -9.23 17.02
CA GLN A 175 -5.23 -10.18 18.09
C GLN A 175 -4.94 -11.63 17.71
N MET A 176 -4.69 -11.92 16.43
CA MET A 176 -4.28 -13.25 15.98
C MET A 176 -2.84 -13.56 16.45
N ASN A 177 -2.56 -14.82 16.74
CA ASN A 177 -1.23 -15.23 17.19
C ASN A 177 -0.17 -15.20 16.09
N GLN A 178 -0.58 -15.46 14.87
CA GLN A 178 0.29 -15.39 13.70
C GLN A 178 -0.36 -14.58 12.59
N LEU A 179 0.43 -13.72 11.98
CA LEU A 179 0.10 -12.97 10.78
C LEU A 179 1.20 -13.24 9.76
N LYS A 180 0.88 -13.97 8.71
CA LYS A 180 1.83 -14.33 7.66
C LYS A 180 1.37 -13.78 6.33
N PHE A 181 2.26 -13.04 5.68
CA PHE A 181 2.07 -12.62 4.31
C PHE A 181 2.64 -13.68 3.38
N GLU A 182 1.88 -14.02 2.36
CA GLU A 182 2.29 -14.89 1.27
C GLU A 182 1.93 -14.22 -0.06
N PRO A 183 2.59 -14.54 -1.15
CA PRO A 183 2.23 -13.97 -2.45
C PRO A 183 0.76 -14.19 -2.77
N GLY A 184 0.02 -13.08 -2.90
CA GLY A 184 -1.40 -13.08 -3.24
C GLY A 184 -2.38 -13.36 -2.10
N ARG A 185 -1.94 -13.54 -0.85
CA ARG A 185 -2.83 -13.78 0.30
C ARG A 185 -2.20 -13.42 1.64
N ILE A 186 -3.06 -13.27 2.64
CA ILE A 186 -2.69 -13.11 4.04
C ILE A 186 -3.27 -14.30 4.80
N VAL A 187 -2.47 -14.91 5.66
CA VAL A 187 -2.85 -16.02 6.55
C VAL A 187 -2.80 -15.51 7.99
N LEU A 188 -3.91 -15.58 8.68
CA LEU A 188 -4.11 -15.15 10.06
C LEU A 188 -4.42 -16.39 10.89
N ASP A 189 -3.57 -16.75 11.84
CA ASP A 189 -3.78 -17.92 12.67
C ASP A 189 -4.02 -17.48 14.14
N PRO A 190 -5.21 -17.73 14.68
CA PRO A 190 -5.54 -17.42 16.08
C PRO A 190 -4.99 -18.47 17.06
N ARG A 191 -4.46 -19.61 16.59
CA ARG A 191 -4.01 -20.68 17.43
C ARG A 191 -2.67 -20.34 18.07
N VAL A 192 -2.52 -20.66 19.34
CA VAL A 192 -1.22 -20.62 20.01
C VAL A 192 -0.41 -21.82 19.51
N GLU A 193 0.80 -21.62 19.00
CA GLU A 193 1.70 -22.74 18.80
C GLU A 193 1.89 -23.44 20.15
N ALA A 194 1.44 -24.71 20.23
CA ALA A 194 1.77 -25.54 21.38
C ALA A 194 3.30 -25.63 21.43
N GLY A 195 3.88 -25.02 22.47
CA GLY A 195 5.31 -24.75 22.55
C GLY A 195 6.17 -25.96 22.19
N ARG A 196 7.19 -25.68 21.37
CA ARG A 196 8.35 -26.54 21.22
C ARG A 196 9.28 -26.40 22.41
#